data_d7337e47438be200ae010fbf110ca174
#
_entry.id   d7337e47438be200ae010fbf110ca174
#
_cell.length_a   1.000
_cell.length_b   1.000
_cell.length_c   1.000
_cell.angle_alpha   90.00
_cell.angle_beta   90.00
_cell.angle_gamma   90.00
#
_symmetry.space_group_name_H-M   'P 1'
#
loop_
_entity.id
_entity.type
_entity.pdbx_description
1 polymer ?
#
loop_
_entity_poly.entity_id
_entity_poly.type
_entity_poly.pdbx_seq_one_letter_code
_entity_poly.pdbx_strand_id
1 'polypeptide(L)'
;MKQEVKSVVVTVICVGLIIAVVYLSTAYFLTGEIGNKSKVTKKTTESYSGLSLNYENMIIAGKVFDMKESSYMVIFFSQDKINDELKSTLSSYDSLGKETKLYKVNIDETINKYVKSDEQNDSATNSNELKINKTTLITITNGKITSYITDNDTIINTLK
;
A
#
# COMPACT_ATOMS: atom_id res chain seq x y z
N MET A 1 -45.80 43.28 22.24
CA MET A 1 -45.90 41.86 22.50
C MET A 1 -45.81 40.96 21.21
N LYS A 2 -46.58 41.20 20.14
CA LYS A 2 -46.51 40.36 18.94
C LYS A 2 -45.23 40.45 18.10
N GLN A 3 -44.52 41.60 18.15
CA GLN A 3 -43.32 41.85 17.37
C GLN A 3 -42.06 41.20 18.01
N GLU A 4 -41.97 41.24 19.33
CA GLU A 4 -40.86 40.64 20.09
C GLU A 4 -40.86 39.13 20.00
N VAL A 5 -42.06 38.51 20.05
CA VAL A 5 -42.20 37.05 19.92
C VAL A 5 -41.74 36.58 18.52
N LYS A 6 -42.05 37.35 17.45
CA LYS A 6 -41.57 37.03 16.09
C LYS A 6 -40.05 37.11 16.00
N SER A 7 -39.44 38.12 16.62
CA SER A 7 -37.97 38.27 16.62
C SER A 7 -37.30 37.11 17.35
N VAL A 8 -37.82 36.70 18.49
CA VAL A 8 -37.27 35.55 19.24
C VAL A 8 -37.40 34.25 18.43
N VAL A 9 -38.55 34.00 17.80
CA VAL A 9 -38.76 32.80 16.97
C VAL A 9 -37.80 32.77 15.81
N VAL A 10 -37.60 33.88 15.10
CA VAL A 10 -36.65 33.98 13.98
C VAL A 10 -35.21 33.69 14.44
N THR A 11 -34.82 34.26 15.59
CA THR A 11 -33.48 34.04 16.17
C THR A 11 -33.25 32.55 16.49
N VAL A 12 -34.22 31.88 17.09
CA VAL A 12 -34.12 30.43 17.41
C VAL A 12 -33.99 29.59 16.15
N ILE A 13 -34.74 29.91 15.09
CA ILE A 13 -34.67 29.21 13.82
C ILE A 13 -33.28 29.42 13.19
N CYS A 14 -32.74 30.64 13.17
CA CYS A 14 -31.41 30.93 12.61
C CYS A 14 -30.30 30.17 13.36
N VAL A 15 -30.37 30.17 14.72
CA VAL A 15 -29.40 29.42 15.53
C VAL A 15 -29.48 27.90 15.24
N GLY A 16 -30.71 27.36 15.14
CA GLY A 16 -30.92 25.97 14.79
C GLY A 16 -30.35 25.59 13.42
N LEU A 17 -30.49 26.46 12.40
CA LEU A 17 -29.93 26.26 11.07
C LEU A 17 -28.39 26.28 11.10
N ILE A 18 -27.77 27.19 11.85
CA ILE A 18 -26.31 27.25 11.98
C ILE A 18 -25.76 25.95 12.61
N ILE A 19 -26.44 25.49 13.70
CA ILE A 19 -26.04 24.23 14.36
C ILE A 19 -26.16 23.03 13.36
N ALA A 20 -27.24 22.98 12.60
CA ALA A 20 -27.45 21.93 11.60
C ALA A 20 -26.38 21.94 10.51
N VAL A 21 -26.00 23.12 9.99
CA VAL A 21 -24.94 23.26 8.98
C VAL A 21 -23.59 22.82 9.55
N VAL A 22 -23.25 23.24 10.77
CA VAL A 22 -21.99 22.82 11.43
C VAL A 22 -21.99 21.32 11.66
N TYR A 23 -23.08 20.73 12.12
CA TYR A 23 -23.17 19.28 12.33
C TYR A 23 -23.02 18.50 11.02
N LEU A 24 -23.71 18.92 9.96
CA LEU A 24 -23.61 18.29 8.64
C LEU A 24 -22.21 18.43 8.04
N SER A 25 -21.58 19.60 8.20
CA SER A 25 -20.21 19.80 7.75
C SER A 25 -19.22 18.90 8.50
N THR A 26 -19.36 18.81 9.82
CA THR A 26 -18.50 17.95 10.65
C THR A 26 -18.70 16.47 10.32
N ALA A 27 -19.95 16.04 10.12
CA ALA A 27 -20.27 14.69 9.68
C ALA A 27 -19.67 14.39 8.30
N TYR A 28 -19.73 15.37 7.37
CA TYR A 28 -19.15 15.22 6.04
C TYR A 28 -17.62 15.05 6.09
N PHE A 29 -16.92 15.84 6.91
CA PHE A 29 -15.46 15.78 7.02
C PHE A 29 -14.95 14.60 7.85
N LEU A 30 -15.70 14.14 8.86
CA LEU A 30 -15.26 13.06 9.76
C LEU A 30 -15.71 11.67 9.33
N THR A 31 -16.85 11.54 8.65
CA THR A 31 -17.38 10.22 8.30
C THR A 31 -17.41 9.94 6.80
N GLY A 32 -17.29 10.94 5.94
CA GLY A 32 -17.38 10.77 4.49
C GLY A 32 -18.74 10.21 4.00
N GLU A 33 -19.74 10.14 4.87
CA GLU A 33 -20.93 9.28 4.67
C GLU A 33 -22.21 10.00 4.23
N ILE A 34 -22.16 11.26 3.82
CA ILE A 34 -23.36 11.88 3.24
C ILE A 34 -23.27 11.83 1.71
N GLY A 35 -23.87 10.82 1.13
CA GLY A 35 -24.32 10.85 -0.25
C GLY A 35 -23.54 10.07 -1.27
N ASN A 36 -22.55 9.31 -0.88
CA ASN A 36 -22.08 8.23 -1.75
C ASN A 36 -22.14 6.93 -0.95
N LYS A 37 -23.12 6.09 -1.27
CA LYS A 37 -22.83 4.66 -1.25
C LYS A 37 -21.67 4.48 -2.23
N SER A 38 -20.46 4.77 -1.78
CA SER A 38 -19.29 4.10 -2.32
C SER A 38 -19.66 2.64 -2.15
N LYS A 39 -20.22 2.05 -3.23
CA LYS A 39 -19.98 0.66 -3.48
C LYS A 39 -18.52 0.53 -3.09
N VAL A 40 -18.25 -0.15 -1.96
CA VAL A 40 -17.03 -0.90 -1.83
C VAL A 40 -17.05 -1.68 -3.13
N THR A 41 -16.39 -1.14 -4.12
CA THR A 41 -15.99 -1.90 -5.26
C THR A 41 -15.09 -2.91 -4.60
N LYS A 42 -15.66 -4.08 -4.25
CA LYS A 42 -14.89 -5.30 -4.28
C LYS A 42 -14.08 -5.11 -5.53
N LYS A 43 -12.80 -4.75 -5.37
CA LYS A 43 -11.85 -4.80 -6.45
C LYS A 43 -12.11 -6.16 -7.03
N THR A 44 -12.79 -6.19 -8.15
CA THR A 44 -13.01 -7.39 -8.92
C THR A 44 -11.63 -7.94 -9.05
N THR A 45 -11.36 -9.01 -8.32
CA THR A 45 -10.25 -9.88 -8.58
C THR A 45 -10.52 -10.31 -9.99
N GLU A 46 -9.93 -9.61 -10.96
CA GLU A 46 -9.86 -10.14 -12.31
C GLU A 46 -9.15 -11.46 -12.12
N SER A 47 -9.93 -12.51 -12.24
CA SER A 47 -9.48 -13.88 -12.28
C SER A 47 -8.61 -14.02 -13.52
N TYR A 48 -7.35 -13.62 -13.39
CA TYR A 48 -6.32 -14.15 -14.23
C TYR A 48 -6.19 -15.61 -13.86
N SER A 49 -6.46 -16.45 -14.82
CA SER A 49 -6.45 -17.90 -14.70
C SER A 49 -5.22 -18.41 -13.94
N GLY A 50 -5.42 -18.82 -12.70
CA GLY A 50 -4.60 -19.77 -12.02
C GLY A 50 -4.08 -19.38 -10.65
N LEU A 51 -3.37 -18.32 -10.42
CA LEU A 51 -2.72 -18.05 -9.13
C LEU A 51 -2.91 -16.58 -8.74
N SER A 52 -3.72 -16.35 -7.70
CA SER A 52 -3.77 -15.04 -7.04
C SER A 52 -2.52 -14.87 -6.17
N LEU A 53 -1.76 -13.79 -6.39
CA LEU A 53 -0.73 -13.38 -5.44
C LEU A 53 -1.38 -13.15 -4.07
N ASN A 54 -0.79 -13.75 -3.03
CA ASN A 54 -1.13 -13.38 -1.67
C ASN A 54 -0.62 -11.93 -1.44
N TYR A 55 -1.54 -11.01 -1.15
CA TYR A 55 -1.23 -9.60 -0.87
C TYR A 55 -0.76 -9.35 0.57
N GLU A 56 -0.56 -10.40 1.33
CA GLU A 56 0.01 -10.31 2.68
C GLU A 56 1.44 -9.75 2.61
N ASN A 57 1.81 -8.90 3.56
CA ASN A 57 3.11 -8.21 3.61
C ASN A 57 3.43 -7.29 2.40
N MET A 58 2.40 -6.80 1.69
CA MET A 58 2.61 -5.74 0.70
C MET A 58 2.94 -4.43 1.40
N ILE A 59 4.00 -3.76 0.92
CA ILE A 59 4.42 -2.45 1.41
C ILE A 59 4.66 -1.49 0.24
N ILE A 60 4.70 -0.19 0.55
CA ILE A 60 5.14 0.83 -0.41
C ILE A 60 6.67 0.93 -0.37
N ALA A 61 7.27 1.28 -1.52
CA ALA A 61 8.73 1.40 -1.67
C ALA A 61 9.36 2.38 -0.65
N GLY A 62 8.63 3.43 -0.27
CA GLY A 62 9.06 4.40 0.75
C GLY A 62 9.28 3.82 2.15
N LYS A 63 8.76 2.62 2.42
CA LYS A 63 8.88 1.95 3.72
C LYS A 63 9.94 0.84 3.76
N VAL A 64 10.63 0.62 2.65
CA VAL A 64 11.55 -0.51 2.50
C VAL A 64 12.67 -0.51 3.55
N PHE A 65 13.15 0.64 4.01
CA PHE A 65 14.18 0.74 5.04
C PHE A 65 13.64 1.01 6.46
N ASP A 66 12.32 1.11 6.63
CA ASP A 66 11.66 1.48 7.89
C ASP A 66 11.04 0.28 8.62
N MET A 67 11.39 -0.96 8.26
CA MET A 67 10.86 -2.16 8.90
C MET A 67 11.43 -2.34 10.30
N LYS A 68 10.68 -3.03 11.16
CA LYS A 68 11.06 -3.25 12.57
C LYS A 68 12.08 -4.36 12.75
N GLU A 69 12.11 -5.29 11.81
CA GLU A 69 13.00 -6.44 11.83
C GLU A 69 14.45 -6.00 11.57
N SER A 70 15.41 -6.57 12.29
CA SER A 70 16.83 -6.31 12.07
C SER A 70 17.34 -6.93 10.76
N SER A 71 16.68 -7.97 10.26
CA SER A 71 16.96 -8.60 8.98
C SER A 71 15.67 -9.08 8.33
N TYR A 72 15.48 -8.74 7.06
CA TYR A 72 14.30 -9.09 6.26
C TYR A 72 14.62 -9.05 4.79
N MET A 73 13.75 -9.63 3.99
CA MET A 73 13.81 -9.59 2.54
C MET A 73 12.71 -8.70 1.96
N VAL A 74 13.00 -8.06 0.84
CA VAL A 74 12.02 -7.29 0.06
C VAL A 74 12.12 -7.70 -1.39
N ILE A 75 10.99 -8.12 -1.97
CA ILE A 75 10.90 -8.38 -3.40
C ILE A 75 10.18 -7.24 -4.11
N PHE A 76 10.83 -6.68 -5.11
CA PHE A 76 10.25 -5.75 -6.07
C PHE A 76 9.82 -6.51 -7.31
N PHE A 77 8.59 -6.33 -7.74
CA PHE A 77 8.08 -7.02 -8.92
C PHE A 77 7.11 -6.15 -9.71
N SER A 78 7.02 -6.43 -11.01
CA SER A 78 5.96 -5.93 -11.87
C SER A 78 4.89 -7.00 -11.99
N GLN A 79 3.65 -6.66 -11.68
CA GLN A 79 2.54 -7.62 -11.71
C GLN A 79 2.32 -8.20 -13.12
N ASP A 80 2.60 -7.40 -14.15
CA ASP A 80 2.44 -7.80 -15.55
C ASP A 80 3.59 -8.67 -16.07
N LYS A 81 4.75 -8.66 -15.40
CA LYS A 81 5.98 -9.33 -15.85
C LYS A 81 6.41 -10.53 -14.99
N ILE A 82 5.76 -10.73 -13.86
CA ILE A 82 6.06 -11.83 -12.95
C ILE A 82 5.59 -13.17 -13.57
N ASN A 83 6.44 -14.19 -13.58
CA ASN A 83 6.08 -15.52 -14.05
C ASN A 83 5.28 -16.31 -13.01
N ASP A 84 4.59 -17.37 -13.45
CA ASP A 84 3.69 -18.15 -12.58
C ASP A 84 4.43 -18.91 -11.47
N GLU A 85 5.66 -19.35 -11.72
CA GLU A 85 6.48 -20.04 -10.71
C GLU A 85 6.84 -19.09 -9.56
N LEU A 86 7.28 -17.87 -9.89
CA LEU A 86 7.58 -16.87 -8.87
C LEU A 86 6.30 -16.42 -8.11
N LYS A 87 5.17 -16.27 -8.82
CA LYS A 87 3.87 -16.01 -8.16
C LYS A 87 3.52 -17.09 -7.14
N SER A 88 3.67 -18.35 -7.54
CA SER A 88 3.42 -19.50 -6.66
C SER A 88 4.35 -19.49 -5.45
N THR A 89 5.65 -19.26 -5.69
CA THR A 89 6.67 -19.18 -4.63
C THR A 89 6.36 -18.06 -3.63
N LEU A 90 6.01 -16.87 -4.12
CA LEU A 90 5.64 -15.73 -3.27
C LEU A 90 4.36 -15.99 -2.46
N SER A 91 3.38 -16.68 -3.06
CA SER A 91 2.12 -17.00 -2.38
C SER A 91 2.30 -18.06 -1.30
N SER A 92 3.23 -18.98 -1.48
CA SER A 92 3.51 -20.05 -0.51
C SER A 92 4.49 -19.63 0.58
N TYR A 93 5.36 -18.65 0.34
CA TYR A 93 6.40 -18.23 1.27
C TYR A 93 5.86 -17.91 2.67
N ASP A 94 4.79 -17.12 2.73
CA ASP A 94 4.18 -16.72 4.01
C ASP A 94 3.61 -17.93 4.78
N SER A 95 3.20 -19.00 4.06
CA SER A 95 2.68 -20.23 4.62
C SER A 95 3.75 -21.20 5.11
N LEU A 96 5.01 -21.01 4.70
CA LEU A 96 6.12 -21.90 5.05
C LEU A 96 6.70 -21.67 6.44
N GLY A 97 6.24 -20.65 7.17
CA GLY A 97 6.74 -20.33 8.51
C GLY A 97 8.23 -19.96 8.54
N LYS A 98 8.76 -19.37 7.48
CA LYS A 98 10.16 -18.94 7.40
C LYS A 98 10.47 -17.90 8.48
N GLU A 99 11.64 -18.00 9.10
CA GLU A 99 12.10 -17.03 10.12
C GLU A 99 12.32 -15.63 9.54
N THR A 100 12.83 -15.55 8.30
CA THR A 100 13.07 -14.27 7.62
C THR A 100 11.80 -13.77 6.99
N LYS A 101 11.35 -12.59 7.36
CA LYS A 101 10.15 -11.99 6.82
C LYS A 101 10.37 -11.49 5.40
N LEU A 102 9.41 -11.74 4.51
CA LEU A 102 9.42 -11.28 3.12
C LEU A 102 8.36 -10.19 2.94
N TYR A 103 8.80 -9.01 2.55
CA TYR A 103 7.94 -7.91 2.12
C TYR A 103 7.87 -7.86 0.59
N LYS A 104 6.76 -7.37 0.07
CA LYS A 104 6.47 -7.35 -1.37
C LYS A 104 6.17 -5.92 -1.81
N VAL A 105 6.79 -5.46 -2.88
CA VAL A 105 6.58 -4.13 -3.47
C VAL A 105 6.21 -4.29 -4.93
N ASN A 106 4.99 -3.90 -5.30
CA ASN A 106 4.58 -3.81 -6.69
C ASN A 106 5.06 -2.48 -7.27
N ILE A 107 6.02 -2.53 -8.20
CA ILE A 107 6.59 -1.33 -8.83
C ILE A 107 5.69 -0.69 -9.90
N ASP A 108 4.57 -1.32 -10.27
CA ASP A 108 3.62 -0.75 -11.21
C ASP A 108 2.62 0.19 -10.52
N GLU A 109 2.49 0.12 -9.20
CA GLU A 109 1.66 1.05 -8.45
C GLU A 109 2.22 2.46 -8.50
N THR A 110 1.34 3.44 -8.69
CA THR A 110 1.72 4.85 -8.90
C THR A 110 2.62 5.38 -7.80
N ILE A 111 2.37 5.00 -6.54
CA ILE A 111 3.15 5.44 -5.38
C ILE A 111 4.58 4.87 -5.38
N ASN A 112 4.82 3.76 -6.09
CA ASN A 112 6.10 3.07 -6.14
C ASN A 112 6.89 3.36 -7.44
N LYS A 113 6.29 4.06 -8.41
CA LYS A 113 6.92 4.30 -9.73
C LYS A 113 8.26 5.02 -9.68
N TYR A 114 8.52 5.79 -8.64
CA TYR A 114 9.76 6.55 -8.50
C TYR A 114 11.01 5.68 -8.31
N VAL A 115 10.86 4.44 -7.83
CA VAL A 115 11.98 3.50 -7.74
C VAL A 115 12.27 2.79 -9.06
N LYS A 116 11.36 2.87 -10.04
CA LYS A 116 11.54 2.23 -11.35
C LYS A 116 12.54 3.01 -12.18
N SER A 117 13.58 2.33 -12.64
CA SER A 117 14.71 2.93 -13.37
C SER A 117 15.28 1.93 -14.36
N ASP A 118 15.97 2.40 -15.39
CA ASP A 118 16.76 1.54 -16.28
C ASP A 118 18.10 1.13 -15.62
N GLU A 119 18.50 1.82 -14.56
CA GLU A 119 19.68 1.53 -13.75
C GLU A 119 19.33 0.69 -12.53
N GLN A 120 20.34 0.14 -11.87
CA GLN A 120 20.25 -0.58 -10.59
C GLN A 120 21.11 0.15 -9.56
N ASN A 121 20.66 0.14 -8.31
CA ASN A 121 21.46 0.60 -7.18
C ASN A 121 21.39 -0.41 -6.04
N ASP A 122 22.41 -1.26 -5.93
CA ASP A 122 22.55 -2.29 -4.91
C ASP A 122 23.12 -1.78 -3.57
N SER A 123 23.52 -0.52 -3.54
CA SER A 123 24.12 0.16 -2.38
C SER A 123 23.24 1.28 -1.81
N ALA A 124 21.97 1.32 -2.20
CA ALA A 124 21.00 2.28 -1.68
C ALA A 124 20.92 2.18 -0.13
N THR A 125 20.93 3.31 0.52
CA THR A 125 20.83 3.43 1.98
C THR A 125 19.47 3.96 2.46
N ASN A 126 18.66 4.40 1.52
CA ASN A 126 17.30 4.90 1.75
C ASN A 126 16.42 4.66 0.50
N SER A 127 15.12 4.81 0.67
CA SER A 127 14.15 4.53 -0.39
C SER A 127 14.25 5.43 -1.62
N ASN A 128 14.77 6.65 -1.49
CA ASN A 128 14.93 7.58 -2.61
C ASN A 128 16.10 7.22 -3.53
N GLU A 129 17.05 6.45 -3.02
CA GLU A 129 18.21 5.97 -3.77
C GLU A 129 17.93 4.63 -4.49
N LEU A 130 16.80 3.96 -4.18
CA LEU A 130 16.44 2.70 -4.83
C LEU A 130 16.23 2.92 -6.33
N LYS A 131 16.86 2.04 -7.12
CA LYS A 131 16.72 1.97 -8.57
C LYS A 131 16.50 0.51 -8.98
N ILE A 132 15.30 0.23 -9.46
CA ILE A 132 14.83 -1.12 -9.75
C ILE A 132 14.44 -1.19 -11.23
N ASN A 133 15.14 -2.00 -12.02
CA ASN A 133 14.88 -2.13 -13.46
C ASN A 133 14.06 -3.40 -13.82
N LYS A 134 14.08 -4.41 -12.98
CA LYS A 134 13.37 -5.68 -13.16
C LYS A 134 13.00 -6.30 -11.81
N THR A 135 12.44 -7.48 -11.82
CA THR A 135 12.20 -8.23 -10.57
C THR A 135 13.49 -8.36 -9.79
N THR A 136 13.47 -7.93 -8.53
CA THR A 136 14.65 -7.83 -7.67
C THR A 136 14.31 -8.26 -6.26
N LEU A 137 15.09 -9.18 -5.70
CA LEU A 137 15.05 -9.55 -4.29
C LEU A 137 16.22 -8.91 -3.57
N ILE A 138 15.97 -8.09 -2.57
CA ILE A 138 17.00 -7.56 -1.70
C ILE A 138 16.87 -8.13 -0.29
N THR A 139 18.01 -8.33 0.38
CA THR A 139 18.05 -8.58 1.82
C THR A 139 18.57 -7.34 2.50
N ILE A 140 17.86 -6.88 3.52
CA ILE A 140 18.26 -5.74 4.34
C ILE A 140 18.61 -6.25 5.73
N THR A 141 19.79 -5.89 6.22
CA THR A 141 20.23 -6.21 7.57
C THR A 141 20.77 -4.94 8.23
N ASN A 142 20.21 -4.60 9.39
CA ASN A 142 20.54 -3.37 10.12
C ASN A 142 20.47 -2.11 9.24
N GLY A 143 19.41 -2.00 8.42
CA GLY A 143 19.15 -0.87 7.53
C GLY A 143 20.06 -0.75 6.31
N LYS A 144 20.83 -1.80 5.97
CA LYS A 144 21.71 -1.83 4.79
C LYS A 144 21.36 -3.01 3.89
N ILE A 145 21.44 -2.80 2.59
CA ILE A 145 21.34 -3.88 1.60
C ILE A 145 22.56 -4.78 1.75
N THR A 146 22.34 -6.06 2.04
CA THR A 146 23.39 -7.08 2.17
C THR A 146 23.36 -8.10 1.05
N SER A 147 22.25 -8.17 0.30
CA SER A 147 22.11 -8.99 -0.90
C SER A 147 21.20 -8.29 -1.90
N TYR A 148 21.52 -8.41 -3.20
CA TYR A 148 20.76 -7.84 -4.30
C TYR A 148 20.72 -8.83 -5.45
N ILE A 149 19.58 -9.49 -5.67
CA ILE A 149 19.41 -10.59 -6.62
C ILE A 149 18.39 -10.19 -7.67
N THR A 150 18.72 -10.34 -8.94
CA THR A 150 17.86 -9.96 -10.08
C THR A 150 17.57 -11.09 -11.04
N ASP A 151 18.17 -12.27 -10.81
CA ASP A 151 17.91 -13.47 -11.58
C ASP A 151 16.72 -14.23 -10.98
N ASN A 152 15.70 -14.51 -11.81
CA ASN A 152 14.46 -15.11 -11.33
C ASN A 152 14.67 -16.50 -10.72
N ASP A 153 15.52 -17.34 -11.33
CA ASP A 153 15.76 -18.69 -10.82
C ASP A 153 16.47 -18.65 -9.47
N THR A 154 17.43 -17.75 -9.32
CA THR A 154 18.12 -17.51 -8.05
C THR A 154 17.16 -16.96 -6.98
N ILE A 155 16.26 -16.05 -7.35
CA ILE A 155 15.21 -15.54 -6.46
C ILE A 155 14.32 -16.68 -5.98
N ILE A 156 13.80 -17.49 -6.90
CA ILE A 156 12.92 -18.62 -6.58
C ILE A 156 13.63 -19.61 -5.65
N ASN A 157 14.89 -19.96 -5.94
CA ASN A 157 15.67 -20.88 -5.12
C ASN A 157 15.97 -20.32 -3.72
N THR A 158 16.16 -19.01 -3.61
CA THR A 158 16.37 -18.33 -2.31
C THR A 158 15.11 -18.34 -1.44
N LEU A 159 13.93 -18.30 -2.08
CA LEU A 159 12.65 -18.26 -1.38
C LEU A 159 12.07 -19.65 -1.06
N LYS A 160 12.50 -20.71 -1.72
CA LYS A 160 12.12 -22.10 -1.41
C LYS A 160 12.84 -22.60 -0.18
#